data_ccf544496694bd7149bc2a489d1048b5
#
_entry.id   ccf544496694bd7149bc2a489d1048b5
#
_cell.length_a   1.000
_cell.length_b   1.000
_cell.length_c   1.000
_cell.angle_alpha   90.00
_cell.angle_beta   90.00
_cell.angle_gamma   90.00
#
_symmetry.space_group_name_H-M   'P 1'
#
loop_
_entity.id
_entity.type
_entity.pdbx_description
1 polymer ?
#
loop_
_entity_poly.entity_id
_entity_poly.type
_entity_poly.pdbx_seq_one_letter_code
_entity_poly.pdbx_strand_id
1 'polypeptide(L)'
;MATGLPVRGVLHAAAVVEDATLANITDELLARDWAPKVHGAWELHEATSGQPLDWFCLFSSAAALTGSPGQSAYSAANSWLDAFAHWRQAQGLPATAIAWGAWSDIGQLGWWSASPARASALEESNYTAITPDEGAYAFEALLRHNRVYTGYAPVIGAPWLVAFAERSRFFEVFSSSNGSGTSKFRVELNELPRDEWPARLRQLVAEQVSLILRRTVDPDRPLPEYGLDSLGALELRTRIETETGIRLAPKNVSATVRGLADHLYEQLAPDDAPAAALSSQ
;
A
#
# COMPACT_ATOMS: atom_id res chain seq x y z
N MET A 1 -4.78 -42.72 3.17
CA MET A 1 -3.62 -43.54 2.82
C MET A 1 -2.60 -42.62 2.20
N ALA A 2 -1.35 -42.60 2.70
CA ALA A 2 -0.28 -41.88 2.08
C ALA A 2 -0.05 -42.50 0.68
N THR A 3 0.07 -41.65 -0.34
CA THR A 3 0.23 -42.07 -1.74
C THR A 3 1.56 -42.80 -1.99
N GLY A 4 2.43 -42.96 -1.00
CA GLY A 4 3.77 -43.54 -1.12
C GLY A 4 4.79 -42.71 -1.93
N LEU A 5 4.36 -41.57 -2.49
CA LEU A 5 5.23 -40.63 -3.18
C LEU A 5 5.80 -39.60 -2.19
N PRO A 6 7.10 -39.26 -2.33
CA PRO A 6 7.71 -38.22 -1.50
C PRO A 6 7.12 -36.83 -1.84
N VAL A 7 7.05 -35.96 -0.85
CA VAL A 7 6.74 -34.54 -1.08
C VAL A 7 7.95 -33.90 -1.74
N ARG A 8 7.73 -33.24 -2.89
CA ARG A 8 8.80 -32.61 -3.69
C ARG A 8 8.71 -31.08 -3.67
N GLY A 9 7.56 -30.53 -3.32
CA GLY A 9 7.36 -29.08 -3.26
C GLY A 9 6.36 -28.67 -2.20
N VAL A 10 6.56 -27.49 -1.64
CA VAL A 10 5.68 -26.86 -0.65
C VAL A 10 5.32 -25.46 -1.13
N LEU A 11 4.03 -25.15 -1.20
CA LEU A 11 3.51 -23.83 -1.38
C LEU A 11 2.78 -23.39 -0.11
N HIS A 12 3.28 -22.34 0.53
CA HIS A 12 2.65 -21.71 1.67
C HIS A 12 2.02 -20.38 1.28
N ALA A 13 0.69 -20.35 1.15
CA ALA A 13 -0.09 -19.17 0.79
C ALA A 13 -1.16 -18.83 1.84
N ALA A 14 -1.11 -19.45 3.03
CA ALA A 14 -2.07 -19.17 4.07
C ALA A 14 -1.89 -17.76 4.63
N ALA A 15 -2.99 -17.07 4.86
CA ALA A 15 -2.99 -15.74 5.45
C ALA A 15 -4.35 -15.42 6.09
N VAL A 16 -4.32 -14.58 7.09
CA VAL A 16 -5.42 -13.78 7.61
C VAL A 16 -4.95 -12.34 7.56
N VAL A 17 -5.83 -11.39 7.29
CA VAL A 17 -5.52 -9.96 7.27
C VAL A 17 -6.55 -9.24 8.10
N GLU A 18 -6.11 -8.65 9.19
CA GLU A 18 -6.92 -7.76 10.02
C GLU A 18 -6.28 -6.38 10.06
N ASP A 19 -7.07 -5.37 9.69
CA ASP A 19 -6.56 -4.01 9.63
C ASP A 19 -6.73 -3.31 10.97
N ALA A 20 -5.64 -2.70 11.44
CA ALA A 20 -5.65 -1.81 12.59
C ALA A 20 -4.55 -0.77 12.45
N THR A 21 -4.79 0.44 12.97
CA THR A 21 -3.70 1.40 13.16
C THR A 21 -2.72 0.87 14.22
N LEU A 22 -1.45 1.27 14.14
CA LEU A 22 -0.42 0.80 15.08
C LEU A 22 -0.81 1.02 16.56
N ALA A 23 -1.54 2.09 16.84
CA ALA A 23 -2.03 2.39 18.20
C ALA A 23 -3.14 1.43 18.68
N ASN A 24 -3.81 0.73 17.77
CA ASN A 24 -4.94 -0.15 18.06
C ASN A 24 -4.62 -1.65 17.86
N ILE A 25 -3.37 -1.99 17.56
CA ILE A 25 -2.96 -3.39 17.49
C ILE A 25 -2.96 -3.97 18.91
N THR A 26 -3.66 -5.10 19.05
CA THR A 26 -3.61 -5.93 20.27
C THR A 26 -2.79 -7.18 20.04
N ASP A 27 -2.38 -7.85 21.10
CA ASP A 27 -1.66 -9.12 21.02
C ASP A 27 -2.47 -10.19 20.29
N GLU A 28 -3.80 -10.19 20.49
CA GLU A 28 -4.71 -11.14 19.83
C GLU A 28 -4.80 -10.88 18.32
N LEU A 29 -4.85 -9.60 17.91
CA LEU A 29 -4.87 -9.23 16.50
C LEU A 29 -3.55 -9.62 15.83
N LEU A 30 -2.42 -9.28 16.48
CA LEU A 30 -1.11 -9.68 15.99
C LEU A 30 -1.00 -11.20 15.85
N ALA A 31 -1.47 -11.96 16.86
CA ALA A 31 -1.42 -13.43 16.84
C ALA A 31 -2.25 -14.03 15.70
N ARG A 32 -3.41 -13.43 15.35
CA ARG A 32 -4.26 -13.91 14.25
C ARG A 32 -3.60 -13.73 12.87
N ASP A 33 -2.92 -12.62 12.64
CA ASP A 33 -2.17 -12.39 11.39
C ASP A 33 -0.89 -13.25 11.35
N TRP A 34 -0.26 -13.43 12.52
CA TRP A 34 1.02 -14.11 12.68
C TRP A 34 0.90 -15.63 12.51
N ALA A 35 -0.08 -16.25 13.16
CA ALA A 35 -0.19 -17.70 13.23
C ALA A 35 -0.26 -18.40 11.86
N PRO A 36 -1.14 -18.02 10.92
CA PRO A 36 -1.23 -18.71 9.64
C PRO A 36 0.04 -18.56 8.80
N LYS A 37 0.74 -17.43 8.89
CA LYS A 37 1.96 -17.18 8.11
C LYS A 37 3.19 -17.74 8.80
N VAL A 38 3.46 -17.34 10.01
CA VAL A 38 4.72 -17.66 10.70
C VAL A 38 4.70 -19.07 11.27
N HIS A 39 3.71 -19.39 12.11
CA HIS A 39 3.64 -20.75 12.67
C HIS A 39 3.36 -21.77 11.57
N GLY A 40 2.46 -21.45 10.62
CA GLY A 40 2.19 -22.35 9.47
C GLY A 40 3.42 -22.63 8.62
N ALA A 41 4.27 -21.62 8.33
CA ALA A 41 5.51 -21.82 7.60
C ALA A 41 6.51 -22.66 8.39
N TRP A 42 6.60 -22.44 9.71
CA TRP A 42 7.49 -23.20 10.58
C TRP A 42 7.06 -24.67 10.68
N GLU A 43 5.77 -24.93 10.91
CA GLU A 43 5.22 -26.30 10.95
C GLU A 43 5.40 -27.07 9.64
N LEU A 44 5.23 -26.37 8.48
CA LEU A 44 5.54 -26.97 7.17
C LEU A 44 7.02 -27.29 7.03
N HIS A 45 7.91 -26.45 7.54
CA HIS A 45 9.35 -26.72 7.55
C HIS A 45 9.66 -27.99 8.36
N GLU A 46 9.15 -28.09 9.59
CA GLU A 46 9.36 -29.25 10.46
C GLU A 46 8.77 -30.53 9.84
N ALA A 47 7.52 -30.46 9.36
CA ALA A 47 6.84 -31.60 8.76
C ALA A 47 7.52 -32.14 7.49
N THR A 48 8.30 -31.31 6.81
CA THR A 48 8.99 -31.67 5.57
C THR A 48 10.51 -31.78 5.71
N SER A 49 11.04 -31.72 6.93
CA SER A 49 12.49 -31.77 7.20
C SER A 49 13.21 -33.00 6.65
N GLY A 50 12.52 -34.17 6.56
CA GLY A 50 13.04 -35.41 5.98
C GLY A 50 12.66 -35.63 4.51
N GLN A 51 12.03 -34.66 3.83
CA GLN A 51 11.57 -34.82 2.44
C GLN A 51 12.57 -34.23 1.45
N PRO A 52 12.77 -34.88 0.29
CA PRO A 52 13.66 -34.39 -0.77
C PRO A 52 12.98 -33.28 -1.58
N LEU A 53 12.78 -32.09 -0.95
CA LEU A 53 12.12 -30.97 -1.59
C LEU A 53 12.96 -30.38 -2.72
N ASP A 54 12.32 -30.14 -3.86
CA ASP A 54 12.87 -29.36 -4.96
C ASP A 54 12.68 -27.85 -4.74
N TRP A 55 11.57 -27.48 -4.10
CA TRP A 55 11.26 -26.09 -3.80
C TRP A 55 10.37 -25.95 -2.55
N PHE A 56 10.49 -24.81 -1.90
CA PHE A 56 9.66 -24.38 -0.77
C PHE A 56 9.33 -22.91 -0.99
N CYS A 57 8.12 -22.62 -1.43
CA CYS A 57 7.69 -21.28 -1.79
C CYS A 57 6.79 -20.66 -0.73
N LEU A 58 7.11 -19.43 -0.35
CA LEU A 58 6.40 -18.61 0.62
C LEU A 58 5.74 -17.43 -0.09
N PHE A 59 4.42 -17.31 0.00
CA PHE A 59 3.69 -16.16 -0.49
C PHE A 59 3.76 -15.05 0.56
N SER A 60 4.71 -14.15 0.36
CA SER A 60 4.87 -12.89 1.07
C SER A 60 4.04 -11.78 0.40
N SER A 61 4.25 -10.55 0.77
CA SER A 61 3.51 -9.39 0.25
C SER A 61 4.42 -8.19 0.04
N ALA A 62 4.14 -7.42 -1.02
CA ALA A 62 4.77 -6.12 -1.24
C ALA A 62 4.54 -5.15 -0.07
N ALA A 63 3.50 -5.38 0.76
CA ALA A 63 3.28 -4.64 1.99
C ALA A 63 4.45 -4.72 2.98
N ALA A 64 5.25 -5.80 2.94
CA ALA A 64 6.48 -5.91 3.74
C ALA A 64 7.58 -4.94 3.28
N LEU A 65 7.61 -4.57 1.99
CA LEU A 65 8.58 -3.65 1.39
C LEU A 65 8.13 -2.19 1.46
N THR A 66 6.88 -1.96 1.10
CA THR A 66 6.34 -0.60 0.93
C THR A 66 5.68 -0.07 2.19
N GLY A 67 5.34 -0.96 3.12
CA GLY A 67 4.35 -0.69 4.14
C GLY A 67 2.94 -0.66 3.53
N SER A 68 1.94 -0.82 4.37
CA SER A 68 0.53 -0.66 4.01
C SER A 68 -0.22 -0.06 5.19
N PRO A 69 -0.91 1.06 5.00
CA PRO A 69 -1.69 1.68 6.07
C PRO A 69 -2.65 0.70 6.72
N GLY A 70 -2.60 0.60 8.06
CA GLY A 70 -3.45 -0.31 8.82
C GLY A 70 -3.00 -1.77 8.84
N GLN A 71 -1.91 -2.15 8.17
CA GLN A 71 -1.49 -3.54 8.01
C GLN A 71 -0.12 -3.84 8.63
N SER A 72 0.25 -3.19 9.70
CA SER A 72 1.56 -3.40 10.31
C SER A 72 1.77 -4.82 10.84
N ALA A 73 0.74 -5.47 11.41
CA ALA A 73 0.80 -6.87 11.83
C ALA A 73 1.01 -7.81 10.63
N TYR A 74 0.22 -7.62 9.58
CA TYR A 74 0.35 -8.38 8.33
C TYR A 74 1.72 -8.16 7.66
N SER A 75 2.20 -6.91 7.60
CA SER A 75 3.53 -6.59 7.05
C SER A 75 4.65 -7.24 7.85
N ALA A 76 4.56 -7.24 9.20
CA ALA A 76 5.53 -7.91 10.06
C ALA A 76 5.59 -9.43 9.81
N ALA A 77 4.42 -10.09 9.71
CA ALA A 77 4.36 -11.53 9.43
C ALA A 77 4.96 -11.88 8.04
N ASN A 78 4.73 -11.03 7.02
CA ASN A 78 5.33 -11.22 5.71
C ASN A 78 6.85 -10.96 5.72
N SER A 79 7.33 -9.94 6.43
CA SER A 79 8.78 -9.69 6.60
C SER A 79 9.48 -10.86 7.28
N TRP A 80 8.79 -11.55 8.22
CA TRP A 80 9.32 -12.77 8.80
C TRP A 80 9.44 -13.90 7.76
N LEU A 81 8.47 -14.07 6.86
CA LEU A 81 8.56 -15.05 5.77
C LEU A 81 9.76 -14.79 4.86
N ASP A 82 10.02 -13.52 4.55
CA ASP A 82 11.17 -13.10 3.74
C ASP A 82 12.50 -13.51 4.42
N ALA A 83 12.63 -13.19 5.71
CA ALA A 83 13.78 -13.57 6.51
C ALA A 83 13.92 -15.11 6.64
N PHE A 84 12.80 -15.81 6.78
CA PHE A 84 12.75 -17.26 6.91
C PHE A 84 13.22 -17.97 5.62
N ALA A 85 12.90 -17.43 4.44
CA ALA A 85 13.44 -17.94 3.18
C ALA A 85 14.97 -17.83 3.14
N HIS A 86 15.52 -16.69 3.54
CA HIS A 86 16.97 -16.51 3.64
C HIS A 86 17.60 -17.47 4.65
N TRP A 87 16.98 -17.62 5.82
CA TRP A 87 17.47 -18.55 6.84
C TRP A 87 17.48 -20.00 6.32
N ARG A 88 16.42 -20.46 5.63
CA ARG A 88 16.36 -21.81 5.05
C ARG A 88 17.48 -22.02 4.03
N GLN A 89 17.70 -21.07 3.12
CA GLN A 89 18.79 -21.18 2.14
C GLN A 89 20.18 -21.20 2.82
N ALA A 90 20.37 -20.45 3.89
CA ALA A 90 21.61 -20.52 4.67
C ALA A 90 21.84 -21.89 5.32
N GLN A 91 20.81 -22.70 5.51
CA GLN A 91 20.89 -24.10 5.96
C GLN A 91 21.04 -25.10 4.78
N GLY A 92 21.19 -24.63 3.56
CA GLY A 92 21.24 -25.49 2.37
C GLY A 92 19.89 -26.07 1.95
N LEU A 93 18.78 -25.54 2.47
CA LEU A 93 17.42 -25.99 2.15
C LEU A 93 16.80 -25.09 1.08
N PRO A 94 16.00 -25.65 0.15
CA PRO A 94 15.32 -24.85 -0.86
C PRO A 94 14.33 -23.88 -0.20
N ALA A 95 14.33 -22.61 -0.64
CA ALA A 95 13.32 -21.63 -0.25
C ALA A 95 13.28 -20.48 -1.24
N THR A 96 12.07 -19.98 -1.50
CA THR A 96 11.80 -18.77 -2.27
C THR A 96 10.65 -18.03 -1.60
N ALA A 97 10.85 -16.78 -1.23
CA ALA A 97 9.77 -15.87 -0.83
C ALA A 97 9.42 -14.93 -1.99
N ILE A 98 8.14 -14.84 -2.31
CA ILE A 98 7.63 -13.94 -3.34
C ILE A 98 6.77 -12.87 -2.67
N ALA A 99 7.25 -11.63 -2.67
CA ALA A 99 6.51 -10.48 -2.19
C ALA A 99 5.54 -10.00 -3.29
N TRP A 100 4.32 -10.53 -3.26
CA TRP A 100 3.28 -10.25 -4.24
C TRP A 100 2.67 -8.87 -4.06
N GLY A 101 2.42 -8.19 -5.18
CA GLY A 101 1.47 -7.08 -5.24
C GLY A 101 0.03 -7.56 -5.07
N ALA A 102 -0.94 -6.67 -5.28
CA ALA A 102 -2.35 -7.03 -5.19
C ALA A 102 -2.78 -7.94 -6.35
N TRP A 103 -3.60 -8.93 -6.04
CA TRP A 103 -4.20 -9.82 -7.03
C TRP A 103 -5.65 -9.42 -7.31
N SER A 104 -6.12 -9.58 -8.56
CA SER A 104 -7.54 -9.53 -8.90
C SER A 104 -8.19 -10.91 -8.73
N ASP A 105 -9.49 -10.92 -8.41
CA ASP A 105 -10.40 -12.08 -8.51
C ASP A 105 -10.01 -13.36 -7.75
N ILE A 106 -8.97 -13.36 -6.90
CA ILE A 106 -8.56 -14.51 -6.14
C ILE A 106 -8.79 -14.35 -4.64
N GLY A 107 -9.63 -15.22 -4.09
CA GLY A 107 -9.73 -15.59 -2.69
C GLY A 107 -10.29 -14.50 -1.75
N GLN A 108 -10.51 -14.89 -0.49
CA GLN A 108 -10.88 -13.95 0.60
C GLN A 108 -9.80 -12.91 0.87
N LEU A 109 -8.61 -13.15 0.38
CA LEU A 109 -7.43 -12.30 0.42
C LEU A 109 -7.13 -11.61 -0.91
N GLY A 110 -7.95 -11.82 -1.92
CA GLY A 110 -8.11 -10.78 -2.94
C GLY A 110 -8.47 -9.52 -2.17
N TRP A 111 -7.44 -8.91 -1.61
CA TRP A 111 -7.45 -7.83 -0.62
C TRP A 111 -8.39 -6.70 -1.01
N TRP A 112 -8.79 -6.71 -2.24
CA TRP A 112 -9.61 -5.75 -2.95
C TRP A 112 -11.08 -6.16 -3.02
N SER A 113 -11.38 -7.45 -3.07
CA SER A 113 -12.77 -7.92 -3.05
C SER A 113 -13.40 -7.85 -1.67
N ALA A 114 -12.60 -7.83 -0.61
CA ALA A 114 -13.09 -7.78 0.78
C ALA A 114 -13.63 -6.41 1.20
N SER A 115 -13.23 -5.32 0.51
CA SER A 115 -13.76 -3.98 0.76
C SER A 115 -13.98 -3.23 -0.55
N PRO A 116 -15.25 -2.98 -0.94
CA PRO A 116 -15.57 -2.17 -2.11
C PRO A 116 -14.93 -0.77 -2.09
N ALA A 117 -14.64 -0.20 -0.89
CA ALA A 117 -13.93 1.08 -0.76
C ALA A 117 -12.48 0.99 -1.23
N ARG A 118 -11.83 -0.16 -1.02
CA ARG A 118 -10.45 -0.39 -1.45
C ARG A 118 -10.36 -0.71 -2.93
N ALA A 119 -11.34 -1.45 -3.48
CA ALA A 119 -11.43 -1.69 -4.91
C ALA A 119 -11.50 -0.37 -5.68
N SER A 120 -12.39 0.55 -5.26
CA SER A 120 -12.47 1.89 -5.87
C SER A 120 -11.17 2.67 -5.73
N ALA A 121 -10.49 2.57 -4.57
CA ALA A 121 -9.22 3.24 -4.35
C ALA A 121 -8.10 2.78 -5.30
N LEU A 122 -8.12 1.50 -5.71
CA LEU A 122 -7.19 0.99 -6.71
C LEU A 122 -7.48 1.49 -8.10
N GLU A 123 -8.73 1.36 -8.52
CA GLU A 123 -9.16 1.81 -9.83
C GLU A 123 -8.80 3.28 -10.02
N GLU A 124 -8.97 4.10 -8.98
CA GLU A 124 -8.64 5.52 -9.00
C GLU A 124 -7.13 5.80 -8.93
N SER A 125 -6.36 4.97 -8.22
CA SER A 125 -4.90 5.12 -8.13
C SER A 125 -4.15 4.64 -9.38
N ASN A 126 -4.85 4.16 -10.42
CA ASN A 126 -4.27 3.47 -11.57
C ASN A 126 -3.34 2.31 -11.16
N TYR A 127 -3.64 1.67 -10.04
CA TYR A 127 -2.90 0.49 -9.60
C TYR A 127 -3.40 -0.71 -10.40
N THR A 128 -2.53 -1.37 -11.12
CA THR A 128 -2.87 -2.59 -11.85
C THR A 128 -2.75 -3.79 -10.92
N ALA A 129 -3.84 -4.54 -10.74
CA ALA A 129 -3.79 -5.79 -10.01
C ALA A 129 -3.25 -6.93 -10.89
N ILE A 130 -2.60 -7.90 -10.25
CA ILE A 130 -2.08 -9.11 -10.91
C ILE A 130 -3.28 -10.03 -11.20
N THR A 131 -3.48 -10.40 -12.45
CA THR A 131 -4.51 -11.38 -12.82
C THR A 131 -4.09 -12.81 -12.44
N PRO A 132 -5.03 -13.76 -12.25
CA PRO A 132 -4.71 -15.15 -11.97
C PRO A 132 -3.75 -15.78 -12.99
N ASP A 133 -3.96 -15.54 -14.27
CA ASP A 133 -3.13 -16.08 -15.35
C ASP A 133 -1.72 -15.47 -15.32
N GLU A 134 -1.61 -14.16 -15.12
CA GLU A 134 -0.34 -13.46 -14.97
C GLU A 134 0.42 -13.97 -13.74
N GLY A 135 -0.26 -14.12 -12.61
CA GLY A 135 0.33 -14.61 -11.38
C GLY A 135 0.81 -16.07 -11.49
N ALA A 136 0.06 -16.93 -12.17
CA ALA A 136 0.47 -18.30 -12.42
C ALA A 136 1.74 -18.35 -13.30
N TYR A 137 1.78 -17.56 -14.37
CA TYR A 137 2.95 -17.42 -15.22
C TYR A 137 4.17 -16.90 -14.45
N ALA A 138 3.97 -15.83 -13.66
CA ALA A 138 5.03 -15.23 -12.85
C ALA A 138 5.55 -16.22 -11.81
N PHE A 139 4.67 -16.98 -11.15
CA PHE A 139 5.02 -17.99 -10.17
C PHE A 139 5.97 -19.04 -10.77
N GLU A 140 5.61 -19.59 -11.93
CA GLU A 140 6.45 -20.59 -12.62
C GLU A 140 7.83 -19.99 -12.99
N ALA A 141 7.87 -18.79 -13.54
CA ALA A 141 9.10 -18.10 -13.90
C ALA A 141 9.99 -17.83 -12.68
N LEU A 142 9.42 -17.35 -11.58
CA LEU A 142 10.15 -17.04 -10.35
C LEU A 142 10.72 -18.29 -9.68
N LEU A 143 9.98 -19.41 -9.67
CA LEU A 143 10.51 -20.67 -9.18
C LEU A 143 11.71 -21.18 -10.01
N ARG A 144 11.66 -21.03 -11.34
CA ARG A 144 12.77 -21.40 -12.23
C ARG A 144 14.02 -20.55 -11.99
N HIS A 145 13.86 -19.28 -11.66
CA HIS A 145 14.98 -18.40 -11.34
C HIS A 145 15.63 -18.66 -9.98
N ASN A 146 14.95 -19.38 -9.11
CA ASN A 146 15.43 -19.85 -7.80
C ASN A 146 16.11 -18.75 -6.95
N ARG A 147 15.57 -17.53 -7.00
CA ARG A 147 16.02 -16.45 -6.10
C ARG A 147 15.38 -16.64 -4.73
N VAL A 148 16.16 -16.39 -3.68
CA VAL A 148 15.66 -16.51 -2.30
C VAL A 148 14.50 -15.55 -2.03
N TYR A 149 14.54 -14.36 -2.62
CA TYR A 149 13.53 -13.32 -2.44
C TYR A 149 13.33 -12.54 -3.75
N THR A 150 12.08 -12.28 -4.08
CA THR A 150 11.71 -11.44 -5.22
C THR A 150 10.36 -10.77 -4.96
N GLY A 151 10.27 -9.46 -5.23
CA GLY A 151 9.00 -8.76 -5.34
C GLY A 151 8.42 -8.93 -6.75
N TYR A 152 7.11 -9.13 -6.84
CA TYR A 152 6.37 -9.12 -8.10
C TYR A 152 5.12 -8.24 -7.98
N ALA A 153 5.13 -7.14 -8.67
CA ALA A 153 4.00 -6.21 -8.75
C ALA A 153 4.10 -5.39 -10.04
N PRO A 154 2.99 -4.92 -10.61
CA PRO A 154 2.99 -3.96 -11.71
C PRO A 154 3.56 -2.62 -11.24
N VAL A 155 4.80 -2.31 -11.61
CA VAL A 155 5.54 -1.12 -11.14
C VAL A 155 5.84 -0.11 -12.25
N ILE A 156 5.73 -0.51 -13.52
CA ILE A 156 6.03 0.37 -14.65
C ILE A 156 4.90 1.39 -14.80
N GLY A 157 5.27 2.67 -14.72
CA GLY A 157 4.30 3.77 -14.83
C GLY A 157 3.35 3.90 -13.64
N ALA A 158 3.64 3.27 -12.51
CA ALA A 158 2.80 3.31 -11.32
C ALA A 158 2.95 4.63 -10.56
N PRO A 159 1.94 5.51 -10.54
CA PRO A 159 2.02 6.82 -9.87
C PRO A 159 2.30 6.71 -8.37
N TRP A 160 1.83 5.63 -7.73
CA TRP A 160 2.03 5.38 -6.31
C TRP A 160 3.50 5.19 -5.92
N LEU A 161 4.38 4.76 -6.85
CA LEU A 161 5.81 4.61 -6.58
C LEU A 161 6.54 5.94 -6.41
N VAL A 162 6.04 7.02 -7.01
CA VAL A 162 6.67 8.35 -6.91
C VAL A 162 6.77 8.79 -5.44
N ALA A 163 5.68 8.65 -4.68
CA ALA A 163 5.66 9.01 -3.27
C ALA A 163 6.63 8.17 -2.42
N PHE A 164 6.88 6.92 -2.82
CA PHE A 164 7.87 6.06 -2.17
C PHE A 164 9.30 6.41 -2.57
N ALA A 165 9.54 6.73 -3.83
CA ALA A 165 10.85 7.14 -4.34
C ALA A 165 11.35 8.42 -3.65
N GLU A 166 10.45 9.34 -3.33
CA GLU A 166 10.77 10.56 -2.56
C GLU A 166 11.13 10.27 -1.09
N ARG A 167 10.61 9.19 -0.52
CA ARG A 167 10.78 8.85 0.90
C ARG A 167 11.91 7.85 1.17
N SER A 168 12.29 7.06 0.18
CA SER A 168 13.24 5.97 0.35
C SER A 168 14.11 5.79 -0.89
N ARG A 169 15.43 5.80 -0.68
CA ARG A 169 16.43 5.49 -1.72
C ARG A 169 16.26 4.11 -2.33
N PHE A 170 15.60 3.19 -1.64
CA PHE A 170 15.27 1.87 -2.15
C PHE A 170 14.41 1.94 -3.43
N PHE A 171 13.54 2.95 -3.53
CA PHE A 171 12.66 3.15 -4.69
C PHE A 171 13.22 4.15 -5.72
N GLU A 172 14.43 4.70 -5.51
CA GLU A 172 15.03 5.73 -6.38
C GLU A 172 15.18 5.26 -7.84
N VAL A 173 15.42 3.96 -8.05
CA VAL A 173 15.50 3.35 -9.38
C VAL A 173 14.21 3.51 -10.19
N PHE A 174 13.06 3.61 -9.52
CA PHE A 174 11.76 3.80 -10.16
C PHE A 174 11.42 5.27 -10.41
N SER A 175 12.11 6.22 -9.78
CA SER A 175 11.90 7.65 -10.01
C SER A 175 12.38 8.10 -11.39
N SER A 176 13.42 7.47 -11.92
CA SER A 176 13.99 7.78 -13.24
C SER A 176 13.19 7.21 -14.42
N SER A 177 12.36 6.20 -14.20
CA SER A 177 11.49 5.61 -15.23
C SER A 177 10.14 6.33 -15.37
N ASN A 178 9.75 7.08 -14.38
CA ASN A 178 8.63 8.01 -14.45
C ASN A 178 9.21 9.40 -14.67
N GLY A 179 9.46 9.77 -15.93
CA GLY A 179 9.79 11.15 -16.26
C GLY A 179 8.79 12.07 -15.54
N SER A 180 9.28 13.09 -14.85
CA SER A 180 8.60 14.08 -14.01
C SER A 180 7.08 14.16 -14.23
N GLY A 181 6.36 13.17 -13.74
CA GLY A 181 4.90 13.14 -13.81
C GLY A 181 4.34 14.10 -12.77
N THR A 182 4.24 15.36 -13.12
CA THR A 182 3.31 16.26 -12.47
C THR A 182 1.96 15.54 -12.46
N SER A 183 1.34 15.32 -11.28
CA SER A 183 0.05 14.65 -11.20
C SER A 183 -0.92 15.28 -12.19
N LYS A 184 -1.83 14.50 -12.78
CA LYS A 184 -2.82 15.05 -13.72
C LYS A 184 -3.57 16.23 -13.09
N PHE A 185 -3.87 16.13 -11.81
CA PHE A 185 -4.48 17.20 -11.05
C PHE A 185 -3.61 18.47 -11.00
N ARG A 186 -2.29 18.34 -10.80
CA ARG A 186 -1.39 19.50 -10.81
C ARG A 186 -1.27 20.15 -12.20
N VAL A 187 -1.31 19.35 -13.25
CA VAL A 187 -1.35 19.89 -14.63
C VAL A 187 -2.64 20.66 -14.82
N GLU A 188 -3.79 20.04 -14.52
CA GLU A 188 -5.11 20.67 -14.59
C GLU A 188 -5.18 21.96 -13.75
N LEU A 189 -4.70 21.90 -12.50
CA LEU A 189 -4.70 23.06 -11.60
C LEU A 189 -3.87 24.22 -12.17
N ASN A 190 -2.72 23.94 -12.77
CA ASN A 190 -1.86 24.96 -13.37
C ASN A 190 -2.46 25.59 -14.65
N GLU A 191 -3.39 24.90 -15.31
CA GLU A 191 -4.14 25.44 -16.46
C GLU A 191 -5.29 26.38 -16.04
N LEU A 192 -5.72 26.31 -14.77
CA LEU A 192 -6.78 27.17 -14.24
C LEU A 192 -6.24 28.54 -13.78
N PRO A 193 -7.07 29.59 -13.89
CA PRO A 193 -6.80 30.86 -13.23
C PRO A 193 -6.60 30.69 -11.72
N ARG A 194 -5.70 31.46 -11.12
CA ARG A 194 -5.34 31.34 -9.69
C ARG A 194 -6.52 31.53 -8.74
N ASP A 195 -7.44 32.36 -9.08
CA ASP A 195 -8.68 32.64 -8.34
C ASP A 195 -9.65 31.43 -8.31
N GLU A 196 -9.52 30.51 -9.24
CA GLU A 196 -10.30 29.26 -9.29
C GLU A 196 -9.66 28.13 -8.46
N TRP A 197 -8.37 28.22 -8.11
CA TRP A 197 -7.66 27.18 -7.35
C TRP A 197 -8.32 26.79 -6.04
N PRO A 198 -8.80 27.75 -5.17
CA PRO A 198 -9.43 27.37 -3.92
C PRO A 198 -10.70 26.53 -4.11
N ALA A 199 -11.47 26.81 -5.17
CA ALA A 199 -12.67 26.03 -5.49
C ALA A 199 -12.30 24.62 -5.97
N ARG A 200 -11.32 24.50 -6.86
CA ARG A 200 -10.87 23.22 -7.40
C ARG A 200 -10.21 22.34 -6.33
N LEU A 201 -9.43 22.92 -5.41
CA LEU A 201 -8.85 22.20 -4.27
C LEU A 201 -9.91 21.71 -3.30
N ARG A 202 -10.94 22.51 -3.00
CA ARG A 202 -12.08 22.07 -2.18
C ARG A 202 -12.83 20.92 -2.82
N GLN A 203 -13.02 20.98 -4.14
CA GLN A 203 -13.64 19.89 -4.87
C GLN A 203 -12.81 18.60 -4.76
N LEU A 204 -11.48 18.65 -4.99
CA LEU A 204 -10.59 17.50 -4.82
C LEU A 204 -10.74 16.88 -3.42
N VAL A 205 -10.62 17.69 -2.37
CA VAL A 205 -10.71 17.20 -0.99
C VAL A 205 -12.07 16.56 -0.72
N ALA A 206 -13.17 17.20 -1.16
CA ALA A 206 -14.53 16.69 -1.00
C ALA A 206 -14.73 15.36 -1.73
N GLU A 207 -14.22 15.22 -2.94
CA GLU A 207 -14.23 13.99 -3.72
C GLU A 207 -13.51 12.87 -2.96
N GLN A 208 -12.27 13.10 -2.51
CA GLN A 208 -11.48 12.09 -1.80
C GLN A 208 -12.14 11.68 -0.45
N VAL A 209 -12.69 12.64 0.29
CA VAL A 209 -13.46 12.35 1.51
C VAL A 209 -14.70 11.53 1.21
N SER A 210 -15.44 11.89 0.15
CA SER A 210 -16.67 11.20 -0.25
C SER A 210 -16.41 9.75 -0.64
N LEU A 211 -15.27 9.46 -1.28
CA LEU A 211 -14.84 8.11 -1.63
C LEU A 211 -14.57 7.25 -0.38
N ILE A 212 -13.90 7.82 0.62
CA ILE A 212 -13.57 7.11 1.87
C ILE A 212 -14.85 6.88 2.71
N LEU A 213 -15.66 7.93 2.90
CA LEU A 213 -16.84 7.89 3.75
C LEU A 213 -18.11 7.40 3.04
N ARG A 214 -18.09 7.26 1.70
CA ARG A 214 -19.22 6.88 0.83
C ARG A 214 -20.46 7.75 1.02
N ARG A 215 -20.26 9.02 1.30
CA ARG A 215 -21.31 10.02 1.45
C ARG A 215 -20.73 11.42 1.23
N THR A 216 -21.58 12.34 0.85
CA THR A 216 -21.25 13.76 0.85
C THR A 216 -21.14 14.29 2.27
N VAL A 217 -20.20 15.22 2.48
CA VAL A 217 -19.97 15.86 3.77
C VAL A 217 -20.12 17.39 3.63
N ASP A 218 -20.52 18.03 4.69
CA ASP A 218 -20.50 19.49 4.78
C ASP A 218 -19.03 19.95 4.86
N PRO A 219 -18.58 20.85 3.98
CA PRO A 219 -17.18 21.29 3.94
C PRO A 219 -16.67 21.96 5.22
N ASP A 220 -17.56 22.47 6.05
CA ASP A 220 -17.23 23.23 7.26
C ASP A 220 -17.32 22.40 8.54
N ARG A 221 -17.84 21.18 8.48
CA ARG A 221 -17.94 20.30 9.64
C ARG A 221 -16.70 19.40 9.77
N PRO A 222 -16.26 19.13 11.02
CA PRO A 222 -15.12 18.24 11.28
C PRO A 222 -15.33 16.82 10.71
N LEU A 223 -14.36 16.32 9.96
CA LEU A 223 -14.42 15.01 9.32
C LEU A 223 -14.62 13.83 10.30
N PRO A 224 -14.08 13.85 11.54
CA PRO A 224 -14.37 12.83 12.54
C PRO A 224 -15.86 12.71 12.91
N GLU A 225 -16.65 13.79 12.83
CA GLU A 225 -18.10 13.75 13.08
C GLU A 225 -18.85 12.93 12.02
N TYR A 226 -18.23 12.73 10.85
CA TYR A 226 -18.73 11.87 9.79
C TYR A 226 -18.23 10.43 9.88
N GLY A 227 -17.39 10.11 10.91
CA GLY A 227 -16.83 8.80 11.12
C GLY A 227 -15.48 8.58 10.41
N LEU A 228 -14.79 9.67 10.03
CA LEU A 228 -13.41 9.55 9.57
C LEU A 228 -12.53 9.18 10.77
N ASP A 229 -12.17 7.91 10.84
CA ASP A 229 -11.27 7.39 11.87
C ASP A 229 -9.79 7.61 11.50
N SER A 230 -8.89 7.14 12.35
CA SER A 230 -7.44 7.30 12.13
C SER A 230 -6.94 6.60 10.86
N LEU A 231 -7.58 5.52 10.44
CA LEU A 231 -7.22 4.78 9.22
C LEU A 231 -7.71 5.54 7.99
N GLY A 232 -8.97 6.00 8.01
CA GLY A 232 -9.53 6.85 6.95
C GLY A 232 -8.77 8.17 6.79
N ALA A 233 -8.32 8.78 7.90
CA ALA A 233 -7.49 9.97 7.85
C ALA A 233 -6.11 9.71 7.20
N LEU A 234 -5.50 8.56 7.47
CA LEU A 234 -4.25 8.17 6.84
C LEU A 234 -4.43 7.88 5.34
N GLU A 235 -5.53 7.24 4.96
CA GLU A 235 -5.89 7.01 3.56
C GLU A 235 -6.14 8.34 2.83
N LEU A 236 -6.93 9.25 3.40
CA LEU A 236 -7.17 10.60 2.86
C LEU A 236 -5.86 11.34 2.64
N ARG A 237 -4.98 11.31 3.63
CA ARG A 237 -3.64 11.90 3.52
C ARG A 237 -2.88 11.37 2.31
N THR A 238 -2.78 10.05 2.19
CA THR A 238 -2.03 9.40 1.09
C THR A 238 -2.60 9.79 -0.27
N ARG A 239 -3.93 9.81 -0.42
CA ARG A 239 -4.60 10.20 -1.66
C ARG A 239 -4.32 11.66 -2.02
N ILE A 240 -4.49 12.58 -1.08
CA ILE A 240 -4.23 14.01 -1.30
C ILE A 240 -2.74 14.25 -1.61
N GLU A 241 -1.81 13.63 -0.88
CA GLU A 241 -0.38 13.72 -1.14
C GLU A 241 -0.03 13.22 -2.55
N THR A 242 -0.68 12.14 -3.01
CA THR A 242 -0.49 11.59 -4.36
C THR A 242 -0.97 12.55 -5.44
N GLU A 243 -2.17 13.14 -5.25
CA GLU A 243 -2.75 14.07 -6.23
C GLU A 243 -2.06 15.43 -6.27
N THR A 244 -1.61 15.93 -5.13
CA THR A 244 -1.07 17.29 -5.04
C THR A 244 0.45 17.35 -5.01
N GLY A 245 1.14 16.26 -4.66
CA GLY A 245 2.57 16.23 -4.39
C GLY A 245 2.97 16.96 -3.09
N ILE A 246 1.99 17.37 -2.26
CA ILE A 246 2.24 18.10 -1.02
C ILE A 246 2.20 17.13 0.16
N ARG A 247 3.22 17.18 1.02
CA ARG A 247 3.23 16.42 2.28
C ARG A 247 2.32 17.08 3.32
N LEU A 248 1.41 16.29 3.88
CA LEU A 248 0.49 16.72 4.92
C LEU A 248 0.95 16.23 6.30
N ALA A 249 0.99 17.13 7.28
CA ALA A 249 1.17 16.71 8.67
C ALA A 249 -0.10 15.98 9.15
N PRO A 250 0.02 14.91 10.00
CA PRO A 250 -1.14 14.16 10.47
C PRO A 250 -2.24 15.01 11.10
N LYS A 251 -1.87 16.06 11.81
CA LYS A 251 -2.80 17.02 12.45
C LYS A 251 -3.68 17.80 11.46
N ASN A 252 -3.23 17.93 10.21
CA ASN A 252 -3.93 18.73 9.20
C ASN A 252 -5.04 17.92 8.51
N VAL A 253 -4.99 16.58 8.59
CA VAL A 253 -5.93 15.68 7.90
C VAL A 253 -7.24 15.49 8.67
N SER A 254 -7.24 15.71 9.99
CA SER A 254 -8.45 15.59 10.82
C SER A 254 -9.33 16.85 10.83
N ALA A 255 -8.98 17.85 10.04
CA ALA A 255 -9.71 19.12 9.93
C ALA A 255 -11.02 18.97 9.12
N THR A 256 -11.53 20.06 8.65
CA THR A 256 -12.66 20.14 7.72
C THR A 256 -12.17 20.04 6.27
N VAL A 257 -13.07 19.78 5.32
CA VAL A 257 -12.75 19.82 3.88
C VAL A 257 -12.19 21.19 3.50
N ARG A 258 -12.82 22.28 3.99
CA ARG A 258 -12.36 23.65 3.74
C ARG A 258 -10.97 23.89 4.29
N GLY A 259 -10.73 23.59 5.57
CA GLY A 259 -9.44 23.82 6.21
C GLY A 259 -8.30 23.06 5.56
N LEU A 260 -8.55 21.84 5.08
CA LEU A 260 -7.55 21.06 4.34
C LEU A 260 -7.29 21.67 2.96
N ALA A 261 -8.32 22.11 2.25
CA ALA A 261 -8.16 22.76 0.95
C ALA A 261 -7.41 24.11 1.05
N ASP A 262 -7.71 24.89 2.07
CA ASP A 262 -7.04 26.18 2.33
C ASP A 262 -5.55 25.94 2.65
N HIS A 263 -5.24 24.93 3.46
CA HIS A 263 -3.84 24.54 3.74
C HIS A 263 -3.09 24.11 2.47
N LEU A 264 -3.73 23.35 1.58
CA LEU A 264 -3.15 22.97 0.29
C LEU A 264 -2.90 24.20 -0.60
N TYR A 265 -3.82 25.14 -0.61
CA TYR A 265 -3.66 26.39 -1.37
C TYR A 265 -2.46 27.21 -0.87
N GLU A 266 -2.29 27.36 0.44
CA GLU A 266 -1.13 28.04 1.05
C GLU A 266 0.20 27.41 0.65
N GLN A 267 0.24 26.09 0.54
CA GLN A 267 1.45 25.35 0.14
C GLN A 267 1.74 25.39 -1.37
N LEU A 268 0.70 25.53 -2.19
CA LEU A 268 0.81 25.54 -3.66
C LEU A 268 1.01 26.94 -4.23
N ALA A 269 0.58 27.99 -3.52
CA ALA A 269 0.63 29.38 -3.95
C ALA A 269 1.39 30.26 -2.91
N PRO A 270 2.67 29.97 -2.62
CA PRO A 270 3.40 30.68 -1.56
C PRO A 270 3.62 32.17 -1.81
N ASP A 271 3.47 32.64 -3.06
CA ASP A 271 3.75 34.03 -3.44
C ASP A 271 2.55 35.01 -3.32
N ASP A 272 1.36 34.50 -2.95
CA ASP A 272 0.16 35.35 -2.76
C ASP A 272 -0.02 35.85 -1.31
N ALA A 273 1.01 35.87 -0.48
CA ALA A 273 0.95 36.57 0.79
C ALA A 273 0.72 38.08 0.49
N PRO A 274 -0.32 38.70 1.08
CA PRO A 274 -0.60 40.11 0.80
C PRO A 274 0.60 40.97 1.17
N ALA A 275 1.09 41.71 0.21
CA ALA A 275 2.05 42.79 0.43
C ALA A 275 1.37 43.91 1.26
N ALA A 276 1.15 43.61 2.53
CA ALA A 276 0.63 44.55 3.50
C ALA A 276 1.74 44.98 4.43
N ALA A 277 2.10 46.24 4.30
CA ALA A 277 2.83 47.08 5.25
C ALA A 277 4.37 47.01 5.26
N LEU A 278 4.98 47.49 4.18
CA LEU A 278 6.21 48.26 4.32
C LEU A 278 5.98 49.66 3.72
N SER A 279 5.17 50.46 4.35
CA SER A 279 5.17 51.93 4.19
C SER A 279 4.67 52.56 5.47
N SER A 280 5.59 53.01 6.26
CA SER A 280 5.62 54.25 7.05
C SER A 280 6.49 54.10 8.30
N GLN A 281 7.51 54.81 8.24
CA GLN A 281 8.35 55.59 9.14
C GLN A 281 9.78 55.07 9.31
#